data_80284902d289954ef2966758aa1b4c5c
#
_entry.id   80284902d289954ef2966758aa1b4c5c
#
_cell.length_a   1.000
_cell.length_b   1.000
_cell.length_c   1.000
_cell.angle_alpha   90.00
_cell.angle_beta   90.00
_cell.angle_gamma   90.00
#
_symmetry.space_group_name_H-M   'P 1'
#
loop_
_entity.id
_entity.type
_entity.pdbx_description
1 polymer ?
#
loop_
_entity_poly.entity_id
_entity_poly.type
_entity_poly.pdbx_seq_one_letter_code
_entity_poly.pdbx_strand_id
1 'polypeptide(L)'
;RIEHGPPEPGRIGTDPPVWAAVGPVPEPLMVHQDLRIRLEDVPLPQAPPWLGVDRALGAWMAWRCSQEQKLNCSRGLLLVDAGTVLSLTRVTADGCFGGGQLIPGYRLQLQAMADGTLGLPSTPEDLDNDALQEVFPQQTVAAMQRGVLEAMLASIAAAQQHAQGLLWICGGDAALLKRHWSGATELLQLEGDLQLQALLSLGAGLSSGRDR
;
A
#
# COMPACT_ATOMS: atom_id res chain seq x y z
N ARG A 1 12.65 13.83 -6.74
CA ARG A 1 11.76 14.24 -5.64
C ARG A 1 10.39 13.63 -5.92
N ILE A 2 9.85 12.89 -4.96
CA ILE A 2 8.49 12.36 -5.03
C ILE A 2 7.57 13.39 -4.36
N GLU A 3 6.50 13.77 -5.04
CA GLU A 3 5.47 14.68 -4.53
C GLU A 3 4.13 13.95 -4.52
N HIS A 4 3.44 13.98 -3.39
CA HIS A 4 2.11 13.43 -3.23
C HIS A 4 1.08 14.55 -3.32
N GLY A 5 0.07 14.37 -4.16
CA GLY A 5 -1.02 15.33 -4.31
C GLY A 5 -2.02 14.90 -5.40
N PRO A 6 -3.16 15.60 -5.49
CA PRO A 6 -4.07 15.37 -6.59
C PRO A 6 -3.37 15.71 -7.93
N PRO A 7 -3.66 14.99 -9.02
CA PRO A 7 -3.10 15.28 -10.32
C PRO A 7 -3.57 16.68 -10.78
N GLU A 8 -2.63 17.63 -10.80
CA GLU A 8 -2.90 18.97 -11.31
C GLU A 8 -2.59 19.01 -12.82
N PRO A 9 -3.57 19.26 -13.70
CA PRO A 9 -3.37 19.28 -15.15
C PRO A 9 -2.24 20.20 -15.62
N GLY A 10 -2.02 21.34 -14.93
CA GLY A 10 -0.96 22.29 -15.25
C GLY A 10 0.44 21.85 -14.86
N ARG A 11 0.60 20.78 -14.08
CA ARG A 11 1.90 20.20 -13.70
C ARG A 11 2.35 19.06 -14.60
N ILE A 12 1.49 18.59 -15.50
CA ILE A 12 1.89 17.68 -16.57
C ILE A 12 2.67 18.51 -17.57
N GLY A 13 3.98 18.61 -17.33
CA GLY A 13 4.89 19.46 -18.10
C GLY A 13 5.13 18.91 -19.51
N THR A 14 6.20 19.40 -20.15
CA THR A 14 6.64 18.97 -21.49
C THR A 14 7.04 17.50 -21.55
N ASP A 15 7.39 16.89 -20.39
CA ASP A 15 7.64 15.45 -20.26
C ASP A 15 6.39 14.77 -19.70
N PRO A 16 5.68 13.99 -20.49
CA PRO A 16 4.48 13.29 -20.04
C PRO A 16 4.85 12.26 -18.98
N PRO A 17 4.06 12.16 -17.87
CA PRO A 17 4.35 11.24 -16.79
C PRO A 17 4.09 9.79 -17.20
N VAL A 18 4.92 8.87 -16.73
CA VAL A 18 4.54 7.46 -16.65
C VAL A 18 3.51 7.31 -15.52
N TRP A 19 2.44 6.60 -15.78
CA TRP A 19 1.31 6.53 -14.85
C TRP A 19 0.63 5.17 -14.82
N ALA A 20 -0.05 4.90 -13.72
CA ALA A 20 -0.98 3.78 -13.56
C ALA A 20 -2.22 4.28 -12.83
N ALA A 21 -3.36 3.66 -13.05
CA ALA A 21 -4.59 3.99 -12.36
C ALA A 21 -5.44 2.75 -12.11
N VAL A 22 -6.05 2.73 -10.92
CA VAL A 22 -7.15 1.84 -10.54
C VAL A 22 -8.41 2.71 -10.52
N GLY A 23 -9.41 2.36 -11.35
CA GLY A 23 -10.64 3.14 -11.48
C GLY A 23 -10.63 4.19 -12.59
N PRO A 24 -11.48 5.25 -12.50
CA PRO A 24 -11.60 6.26 -13.52
C PRO A 24 -10.28 7.00 -13.80
N VAL A 25 -9.97 7.18 -15.08
CA VAL A 25 -8.75 7.88 -15.50
C VAL A 25 -9.06 9.37 -15.66
N PRO A 26 -8.28 10.26 -15.05
CA PRO A 26 -8.40 11.70 -15.28
C PRO A 26 -8.20 12.06 -16.76
N GLU A 27 -9.05 12.94 -17.28
CA GLU A 27 -9.03 13.34 -18.71
C GLU A 27 -7.65 13.77 -19.21
N PRO A 28 -6.85 14.58 -18.47
CA PRO A 28 -5.51 14.98 -18.91
C PRO A 28 -4.54 13.81 -19.14
N LEU A 29 -4.75 12.65 -18.50
CA LEU A 29 -3.91 11.47 -18.68
C LEU A 29 -4.37 10.59 -19.86
N MET A 30 -5.59 10.81 -20.38
CA MET A 30 -6.13 10.00 -21.47
C MET A 30 -5.35 10.16 -22.78
N VAL A 31 -4.69 11.29 -23.00
CA VAL A 31 -3.84 11.54 -24.17
C VAL A 31 -2.48 10.84 -24.12
N HIS A 32 -2.09 10.33 -22.94
CA HIS A 32 -0.80 9.68 -22.67
C HIS A 32 -0.95 8.18 -22.39
N GLN A 33 -1.83 7.50 -23.13
CA GLN A 33 -2.08 6.07 -22.96
C GLN A 33 -0.86 5.18 -23.26
N ASP A 34 0.04 5.66 -24.07
CA ASP A 34 1.30 5.02 -24.40
C ASP A 34 2.33 5.01 -23.26
N LEU A 35 2.09 5.81 -22.21
CA LEU A 35 2.88 5.86 -20.98
C LEU A 35 2.16 5.22 -19.78
N ARG A 36 1.00 4.63 -20.02
CA ARG A 36 0.25 3.93 -19.01
C ARG A 36 0.87 2.56 -18.74
N ILE A 37 1.25 2.34 -17.48
CA ILE A 37 1.59 1.00 -17.00
C ILE A 37 0.30 0.28 -16.62
N ARG A 38 0.08 -0.88 -17.21
CA ARG A 38 -1.03 -1.78 -16.96
C ARG A 38 -0.58 -2.98 -16.15
N LEU A 39 -1.52 -3.79 -15.69
CA LEU A 39 -1.19 -4.99 -14.91
C LEU A 39 -0.25 -5.94 -15.69
N GLU A 40 -0.48 -6.10 -16.98
CA GLU A 40 0.33 -6.95 -17.86
C GLU A 40 1.79 -6.48 -18.03
N ASP A 41 2.05 -5.20 -17.77
CA ASP A 41 3.40 -4.62 -17.83
C ASP A 41 4.21 -4.85 -16.55
N VAL A 42 3.53 -5.26 -15.45
CA VAL A 42 4.18 -5.49 -14.16
C VAL A 42 4.74 -6.91 -14.10
N PRO A 43 6.06 -7.10 -13.90
CA PRO A 43 6.66 -8.43 -13.88
C PRO A 43 6.37 -9.18 -12.56
N LEU A 44 5.10 -9.39 -12.25
CA LEU A 44 4.63 -10.18 -11.13
C LEU A 44 3.94 -11.45 -11.67
N PRO A 45 4.63 -12.59 -11.72
CA PRO A 45 4.06 -13.82 -12.26
C PRO A 45 2.82 -14.25 -11.49
N GLN A 46 1.90 -14.93 -12.19
CA GLN A 46 0.63 -15.44 -11.65
C GLN A 46 -0.31 -14.36 -11.11
N ALA A 47 -0.08 -13.08 -11.46
CA ALA A 47 -1.03 -12.02 -11.16
C ALA A 47 -2.35 -12.26 -11.91
N PRO A 48 -3.49 -12.40 -11.23
CA PRO A 48 -4.76 -12.62 -11.89
C PRO A 48 -5.27 -11.32 -12.55
N PRO A 49 -6.05 -11.40 -13.65
CA PRO A 49 -6.44 -10.22 -14.43
C PRO A 49 -7.28 -9.17 -13.67
N TRP A 50 -7.82 -9.54 -12.53
CA TRP A 50 -8.59 -8.65 -11.65
C TRP A 50 -7.74 -7.96 -10.57
N LEU A 51 -6.44 -8.26 -10.48
CA LEU A 51 -5.56 -7.62 -9.50
C LEU A 51 -5.39 -6.13 -9.84
N GLY A 52 -5.56 -5.25 -8.84
CA GLY A 52 -5.24 -3.83 -9.01
C GLY A 52 -3.77 -3.63 -9.39
N VAL A 53 -3.52 -2.76 -10.38
CA VAL A 53 -2.16 -2.49 -10.84
C VAL A 53 -1.29 -1.88 -9.74
N ASP A 54 -1.84 -1.09 -8.83
CA ASP A 54 -1.18 -0.51 -7.65
C ASP A 54 -0.63 -1.60 -6.73
N ARG A 55 -1.44 -2.62 -6.44
CA ARG A 55 -1.03 -3.79 -5.64
C ARG A 55 0.07 -4.59 -6.33
N ALA A 56 -0.05 -4.79 -7.64
CA ALA A 56 0.96 -5.50 -8.41
C ALA A 56 2.30 -4.74 -8.42
N LEU A 57 2.27 -3.42 -8.65
CA LEU A 57 3.45 -2.55 -8.61
C LEU A 57 4.15 -2.61 -7.25
N GLY A 58 3.41 -2.42 -6.16
CA GLY A 58 3.96 -2.49 -4.82
C GLY A 58 4.58 -3.85 -4.50
N ALA A 59 3.86 -4.94 -4.80
CA ALA A 59 4.31 -6.30 -4.54
C ALA A 59 5.58 -6.66 -5.34
N TRP A 60 5.60 -6.33 -6.63
CA TRP A 60 6.77 -6.52 -7.48
C TRP A 60 7.97 -5.73 -6.98
N MET A 61 7.77 -4.45 -6.63
CA MET A 61 8.89 -3.61 -6.17
C MET A 61 9.42 -4.07 -4.81
N ALA A 62 8.56 -4.44 -3.87
CA ALA A 62 8.99 -5.00 -2.60
C ALA A 62 9.82 -6.28 -2.79
N TRP A 63 9.40 -7.15 -3.72
CA TRP A 63 10.16 -8.35 -4.10
C TRP A 63 11.53 -7.98 -4.69
N ARG A 64 11.55 -7.08 -5.67
CA ARG A 64 12.77 -6.62 -6.32
C ARG A 64 13.75 -5.99 -5.33
N CYS A 65 13.28 -5.07 -4.48
CA CYS A 65 14.10 -4.46 -3.42
C CYS A 65 14.67 -5.52 -2.45
N SER A 66 13.87 -6.53 -2.11
CA SER A 66 14.33 -7.63 -1.27
C SER A 66 15.48 -8.42 -1.92
N GLN A 67 15.41 -8.66 -3.24
CA GLN A 67 16.49 -9.34 -3.98
C GLN A 67 17.75 -8.46 -4.08
N GLU A 68 17.59 -7.18 -4.41
CA GLU A 68 18.70 -6.21 -4.52
C GLU A 68 19.45 -6.04 -3.18
N GLN A 69 18.70 -6.01 -2.06
CA GLN A 69 19.24 -5.92 -0.71
C GLN A 69 19.72 -7.28 -0.15
N LYS A 70 19.57 -8.36 -0.90
CA LYS A 70 19.91 -9.74 -0.50
C LYS A 70 19.24 -10.18 0.81
N LEU A 71 17.99 -9.74 1.02
CA LEU A 71 17.20 -10.17 2.16
C LEU A 71 16.79 -11.65 2.03
N ASN A 72 16.52 -12.29 3.16
CA ASN A 72 16.13 -13.69 3.16
C ASN A 72 14.68 -13.86 2.67
N CYS A 73 14.51 -14.17 1.40
CA CYS A 73 13.20 -14.39 0.75
C CYS A 73 12.80 -15.86 0.67
N SER A 74 13.44 -16.76 1.43
CA SER A 74 13.17 -18.21 1.36
C SER A 74 11.70 -18.60 1.63
N ARG A 75 10.94 -17.73 2.25
CA ARG A 75 9.50 -17.86 2.49
C ARG A 75 8.66 -16.81 1.77
N GLY A 76 9.28 -16.04 0.86
CA GLY A 76 8.62 -14.94 0.18
C GLY A 76 8.47 -13.70 1.06
N LEU A 77 7.45 -12.89 0.78
CA LEU A 77 7.12 -11.71 1.56
C LEU A 77 5.59 -11.49 1.66
N LEU A 78 5.22 -10.70 2.65
CA LEU A 78 3.90 -10.09 2.79
C LEU A 78 4.06 -8.57 2.65
N LEU A 79 3.44 -7.99 1.62
CA LEU A 79 3.31 -6.54 1.49
C LEU A 79 2.01 -6.08 2.14
N VAL A 80 2.13 -5.11 3.02
CA VAL A 80 1.05 -4.37 3.67
C VAL A 80 1.03 -2.97 3.08
N ASP A 81 0.01 -2.64 2.32
CA ASP A 81 -0.23 -1.28 1.83
C ASP A 81 -1.36 -0.66 2.65
N ALA A 82 -0.98 0.29 3.50
CA ALA A 82 -1.85 0.94 4.48
C ALA A 82 -2.35 2.29 3.94
N GLY A 83 -3.36 2.24 3.10
CA GLY A 83 -4.03 3.39 2.51
C GLY A 83 -5.53 3.45 2.86
N THR A 84 -6.35 3.99 1.96
CA THR A 84 -7.82 3.97 2.09
C THR A 84 -8.36 2.56 2.28
N VAL A 85 -7.74 1.60 1.61
CA VAL A 85 -7.91 0.17 1.84
C VAL A 85 -6.59 -0.36 2.40
N LEU A 86 -6.64 -1.13 3.47
CA LEU A 86 -5.52 -1.93 3.93
C LEU A 86 -5.44 -3.17 3.04
N SER A 87 -4.45 -3.25 2.17
CA SER A 87 -4.23 -4.44 1.36
C SER A 87 -3.06 -5.27 1.87
N LEU A 88 -3.29 -6.56 2.01
CA LEU A 88 -2.26 -7.54 2.33
C LEU A 88 -2.00 -8.35 1.05
N THR A 89 -0.80 -8.30 0.51
CA THR A 89 -0.45 -9.02 -0.72
C THR A 89 0.75 -9.92 -0.47
N ARG A 90 0.54 -11.23 -0.64
CA ARG A 90 1.60 -12.22 -0.52
C ARG A 90 2.35 -12.37 -1.84
N VAL A 91 3.68 -12.39 -1.75
CA VAL A 91 4.56 -12.87 -2.82
C VAL A 91 5.24 -14.13 -2.32
N THR A 92 5.22 -15.17 -3.12
CA THR A 92 5.80 -16.49 -2.78
C THR A 92 7.33 -16.46 -2.85
N ALA A 93 7.99 -17.54 -2.42
CA ALA A 93 9.45 -17.64 -2.43
C ALA A 93 10.09 -17.60 -3.83
N ASP A 94 9.32 -17.90 -4.86
CA ASP A 94 9.69 -17.84 -6.28
C ASP A 94 9.27 -16.52 -6.97
N GLY A 95 8.80 -15.53 -6.18
CA GLY A 95 8.45 -14.20 -6.69
C GLY A 95 7.07 -14.10 -7.34
N CYS A 96 6.22 -15.12 -7.22
CA CYS A 96 4.88 -15.13 -7.80
C CYS A 96 3.84 -14.48 -6.87
N PHE A 97 2.75 -13.97 -7.46
CA PHE A 97 1.58 -13.55 -6.67
C PHE A 97 1.00 -14.74 -5.91
N GLY A 98 0.95 -14.64 -4.59
CA GLY A 98 0.47 -15.69 -3.69
C GLY A 98 -0.90 -15.42 -3.06
N GLY A 99 -1.66 -14.46 -3.62
CA GLY A 99 -2.96 -14.07 -3.07
C GLY A 99 -2.89 -12.89 -2.11
N GLY A 100 -3.98 -12.60 -1.40
CA GLY A 100 -4.01 -11.51 -0.45
C GLY A 100 -5.38 -11.24 0.15
N GLN A 101 -5.46 -10.19 0.97
CA GLN A 101 -6.66 -9.75 1.66
C GLN A 101 -6.87 -8.25 1.43
N LEU A 102 -8.12 -7.81 1.44
CA LEU A 102 -8.51 -6.42 1.42
C LEU A 102 -9.38 -6.13 2.64
N ILE A 103 -9.00 -5.12 3.40
CA ILE A 103 -9.67 -4.69 4.62
C ILE A 103 -9.87 -3.18 4.52
N PRO A 104 -10.98 -2.60 4.98
CA PRO A 104 -11.09 -1.14 5.04
C PRO A 104 -9.92 -0.56 5.83
N GLY A 105 -9.28 0.50 5.29
CA GLY A 105 -8.19 1.17 5.98
C GLY A 105 -8.65 1.95 7.21
N TYR A 106 -7.70 2.54 7.94
CA TYR A 106 -7.95 3.17 9.24
C TYR A 106 -9.10 4.18 9.21
N ARG A 107 -9.00 5.17 8.31
CA ARG A 107 -10.03 6.22 8.20
C ARG A 107 -11.37 5.67 7.71
N LEU A 108 -11.34 4.73 6.78
CA LEU A 108 -12.56 4.14 6.23
C LEU A 108 -13.33 3.34 7.29
N GLN A 109 -12.65 2.63 8.19
CA GLN A 109 -13.30 1.94 9.32
C GLN A 109 -13.94 2.93 10.29
N LEU A 110 -13.22 3.99 10.67
CA LEU A 110 -13.75 5.02 11.56
C LEU A 110 -14.96 5.72 10.96
N GLN A 111 -14.90 6.08 9.69
CA GLN A 111 -16.02 6.68 8.98
C GLN A 111 -17.23 5.74 8.92
N ALA A 112 -17.01 4.46 8.62
CA ALA A 112 -18.08 3.46 8.58
C ALA A 112 -18.77 3.29 9.95
N MET A 113 -18.04 3.39 11.05
CA MET A 113 -18.61 3.36 12.40
C MET A 113 -19.50 4.59 12.66
N ALA A 114 -19.04 5.78 12.29
CA ALA A 114 -19.81 7.02 12.44
C ALA A 114 -21.08 7.01 11.56
N ASP A 115 -20.98 6.58 10.32
CA ASP A 115 -22.09 6.54 9.38
C ASP A 115 -23.10 5.42 9.70
N GLY A 116 -22.62 4.30 10.24
CA GLY A 116 -23.44 3.12 10.54
C GLY A 116 -24.15 3.15 11.89
N THR A 117 -23.90 4.15 12.73
CA THR A 117 -24.47 4.21 14.09
C THR A 117 -24.97 5.61 14.44
N LEU A 118 -26.07 5.69 15.20
CA LEU A 118 -26.66 6.96 15.61
C LEU A 118 -25.91 7.70 16.73
N GLY A 119 -24.96 7.05 17.40
CA GLY A 119 -24.33 7.57 18.62
C GLY A 119 -22.82 7.75 18.56
N LEU A 120 -22.17 7.31 17.48
CA LEU A 120 -20.72 7.47 17.38
C LEU A 120 -20.38 8.77 16.61
N PRO A 121 -19.47 9.59 17.14
CA PRO A 121 -19.06 10.83 16.50
C PRO A 121 -18.17 10.56 15.27
N SER A 122 -18.15 11.52 14.34
CA SER A 122 -17.08 11.60 13.34
C SER A 122 -15.74 11.79 14.05
N THR A 123 -14.73 11.07 13.63
CA THR A 123 -13.39 11.18 14.21
C THR A 123 -12.59 12.28 13.54
N PRO A 124 -11.81 13.08 14.31
CA PRO A 124 -10.89 14.06 13.74
C PRO A 124 -9.88 13.39 12.81
N GLU A 125 -9.37 14.13 11.83
CA GLU A 125 -8.28 13.65 10.97
C GLU A 125 -6.97 13.48 11.74
N ASP A 126 -6.75 14.32 12.75
CA ASP A 126 -5.57 14.27 13.60
C ASP A 126 -5.65 13.14 14.62
N LEU A 127 -4.60 12.33 14.64
CA LEU A 127 -4.44 11.23 15.59
C LEU A 127 -3.93 11.78 16.91
N ASP A 128 -4.68 11.57 17.98
CA ASP A 128 -4.14 11.71 19.33
C ASP A 128 -3.27 10.49 19.64
N ASN A 129 -1.96 10.66 19.42
CA ASN A 129 -1.00 9.57 19.62
C ASN A 129 -0.91 9.11 21.08
N ASP A 130 -1.21 9.99 22.05
CA ASP A 130 -1.17 9.64 23.47
C ASP A 130 -2.39 8.79 23.84
N ALA A 131 -3.56 9.13 23.29
CA ALA A 131 -4.77 8.32 23.47
C ALA A 131 -4.64 6.90 22.88
N LEU A 132 -3.81 6.72 21.84
CA LEU A 132 -3.54 5.41 21.25
C LEU A 132 -2.60 4.53 22.10
N GLN A 133 -1.96 5.05 23.16
CA GLN A 133 -1.14 4.25 24.07
C GLN A 133 -2.00 3.42 25.04
N GLU A 134 -3.18 3.91 25.40
CA GLU A 134 -4.07 3.18 26.28
C GLU A 134 -4.74 2.02 25.56
N VAL A 135 -4.71 0.83 26.18
CA VAL A 135 -5.36 -0.38 25.63
C VAL A 135 -6.89 -0.25 25.74
N PHE A 136 -7.40 0.37 26.79
CA PHE A 136 -8.83 0.59 27.03
C PHE A 136 -9.13 2.07 27.31
N PRO A 137 -9.11 2.93 26.26
CA PRO A 137 -9.41 4.34 26.44
C PRO A 137 -10.84 4.57 26.96
N GLN A 138 -11.01 5.56 27.82
CA GLN A 138 -12.32 5.90 28.38
C GLN A 138 -13.14 6.85 27.49
N GLN A 139 -12.48 7.52 26.54
CA GLN A 139 -13.11 8.45 25.62
C GLN A 139 -13.58 7.70 24.35
N THR A 140 -14.80 7.98 23.90
CA THR A 140 -15.40 7.27 22.74
C THR A 140 -14.52 7.35 21.48
N VAL A 141 -14.03 8.54 21.13
CA VAL A 141 -13.18 8.73 19.94
C VAL A 141 -11.89 7.92 20.06
N ALA A 142 -11.22 8.00 21.20
CA ALA A 142 -10.00 7.25 21.47
C ALA A 142 -10.25 5.73 21.44
N ALA A 143 -11.38 5.26 21.98
CA ALA A 143 -11.76 3.85 21.93
C ALA A 143 -12.02 3.37 20.52
N MET A 144 -12.69 4.17 19.67
CA MET A 144 -12.87 3.87 18.25
C MET A 144 -11.51 3.77 17.53
N GLN A 145 -10.66 4.78 17.70
CA GLN A 145 -9.33 4.84 17.09
C GLN A 145 -8.45 3.65 17.51
N ARG A 146 -8.41 3.34 18.80
CA ARG A 146 -7.65 2.22 19.33
C ARG A 146 -8.18 0.88 18.82
N GLY A 147 -9.49 0.68 18.82
CA GLY A 147 -10.11 -0.55 18.35
C GLY A 147 -9.82 -0.83 16.87
N VAL A 148 -9.90 0.20 16.01
CA VAL A 148 -9.56 0.08 14.59
C VAL A 148 -8.08 -0.25 14.40
N LEU A 149 -7.18 0.44 15.10
CA LEU A 149 -5.75 0.17 15.04
C LEU A 149 -5.43 -1.27 15.45
N GLU A 150 -5.98 -1.74 16.55
CA GLU A 150 -5.80 -3.12 17.02
C GLU A 150 -6.32 -4.15 16.01
N ALA A 151 -7.49 -3.91 15.42
CA ALA A 151 -8.04 -4.80 14.41
C ALA A 151 -7.13 -4.92 13.17
N MET A 152 -6.57 -3.79 12.73
CA MET A 152 -5.61 -3.78 11.61
C MET A 152 -4.32 -4.54 11.97
N LEU A 153 -3.73 -4.25 13.13
CA LEU A 153 -2.51 -4.91 13.60
C LEU A 153 -2.71 -6.41 13.78
N ALA A 154 -3.84 -6.83 14.35
CA ALA A 154 -4.19 -8.24 14.51
C ALA A 154 -4.34 -8.95 13.16
N SER A 155 -4.96 -8.31 12.17
CA SER A 155 -5.11 -8.85 10.82
C SER A 155 -3.75 -9.03 10.13
N ILE A 156 -2.86 -8.05 10.27
CA ILE A 156 -1.48 -8.13 9.74
C ILE A 156 -0.70 -9.25 10.44
N ALA A 157 -0.79 -9.33 11.76
CA ALA A 157 -0.09 -10.35 12.55
C ALA A 157 -0.56 -11.77 12.17
N ALA A 158 -1.87 -11.98 12.02
CA ALA A 158 -2.42 -13.25 11.57
C ALA A 158 -1.95 -13.63 10.17
N ALA A 159 -1.98 -12.68 9.22
CA ALA A 159 -1.48 -12.91 7.88
C ALA A 159 0.04 -13.22 7.87
N GLN A 160 0.82 -12.50 8.68
CA GLN A 160 2.26 -12.72 8.81
C GLN A 160 2.61 -14.08 9.41
N GLN A 161 1.83 -14.56 10.38
CA GLN A 161 2.00 -15.94 10.93
C GLN A 161 1.84 -17.00 9.85
N HIS A 162 0.95 -16.80 8.88
CA HIS A 162 0.77 -17.72 7.75
C HIS A 162 1.84 -17.53 6.68
N ALA A 163 2.21 -16.28 6.35
CA ALA A 163 3.20 -15.98 5.32
C ALA A 163 4.62 -16.39 5.73
N GLN A 164 4.98 -16.12 6.99
CA GLN A 164 6.30 -16.40 7.59
C GLN A 164 7.50 -15.82 6.81
N GLY A 165 7.25 -14.92 5.87
CA GLY A 165 8.25 -14.26 5.03
C GLY A 165 8.64 -12.89 5.56
N LEU A 166 9.31 -12.09 4.72
CA LEU A 166 9.58 -10.69 5.02
C LEU A 166 8.25 -9.91 5.13
N LEU A 167 8.21 -8.91 5.99
CA LEU A 167 7.08 -8.01 6.13
C LEU A 167 7.45 -6.63 5.58
N TRP A 168 6.82 -6.22 4.50
CA TRP A 168 6.94 -4.87 3.95
C TRP A 168 5.71 -4.06 4.30
N ILE A 169 5.89 -2.82 4.78
CA ILE A 169 4.77 -1.89 5.05
C ILE A 169 5.00 -0.61 4.26
N CYS A 170 3.97 -0.20 3.50
CA CYS A 170 3.92 1.05 2.76
C CYS A 170 2.55 1.73 2.93
N GLY A 171 2.34 2.86 2.25
CA GLY A 171 1.11 3.63 2.30
C GLY A 171 1.09 4.71 3.39
N GLY A 172 0.06 5.55 3.38
CA GLY A 172 -0.03 6.74 4.25
C GLY A 172 -0.07 6.43 5.74
N ASP A 173 -0.67 5.30 6.14
CA ASP A 173 -0.78 4.89 7.54
C ASP A 173 0.37 3.95 7.98
N ALA A 174 1.39 3.73 7.13
CA ALA A 174 2.51 2.84 7.42
C ALA A 174 3.28 3.21 8.70
N ALA A 175 3.49 4.52 8.92
CA ALA A 175 4.19 5.01 10.12
C ALA A 175 3.39 4.73 11.40
N LEU A 176 2.06 4.85 11.35
CA LEU A 176 1.16 4.52 12.45
C LEU A 176 1.25 3.02 12.79
N LEU A 177 1.12 2.15 11.79
CA LEU A 177 1.21 0.71 11.98
C LEU A 177 2.57 0.29 12.53
N LYS A 178 3.67 0.82 11.98
CA LYS A 178 5.02 0.51 12.47
C LYS A 178 5.21 0.90 13.93
N ARG A 179 4.71 2.08 14.34
CA ARG A 179 4.83 2.55 15.73
C ARG A 179 4.20 1.60 16.74
N HIS A 180 3.09 0.97 16.38
CA HIS A 180 2.33 0.08 17.25
C HIS A 180 2.54 -1.41 16.94
N TRP A 181 3.43 -1.73 16.00
CA TRP A 181 3.76 -3.10 15.66
C TRP A 181 4.53 -3.79 16.79
N SER A 182 4.02 -4.90 17.29
CA SER A 182 4.62 -5.71 18.35
C SER A 182 5.23 -7.03 17.85
N GLY A 183 5.13 -7.31 16.54
CA GLY A 183 5.71 -8.51 15.95
C GLY A 183 7.22 -8.40 15.72
N ALA A 184 7.81 -9.44 15.12
CA ALA A 184 9.23 -9.48 14.78
C ALA A 184 9.63 -8.29 13.90
N THR A 185 10.59 -7.50 14.39
CA THR A 185 11.07 -6.29 13.68
C THR A 185 12.21 -6.59 12.72
N GLU A 186 12.91 -7.71 12.88
CA GLU A 186 14.02 -8.14 12.00
C GLU A 186 13.55 -8.44 10.57
N LEU A 187 12.28 -8.79 10.41
CA LEU A 187 11.66 -9.06 9.12
C LEU A 187 10.94 -7.85 8.53
N LEU A 188 10.84 -6.74 9.30
CA LEU A 188 10.07 -5.57 8.92
C LEU A 188 10.88 -4.60 8.07
N GLN A 189 10.35 -4.29 6.89
CA GLN A 189 10.83 -3.24 5.99
C GLN A 189 9.76 -2.14 5.89
N LEU A 190 10.18 -0.89 5.93
CA LEU A 190 9.28 0.27 5.75
C LEU A 190 9.72 1.05 4.51
N GLU A 191 8.82 1.20 3.56
CA GLU A 191 9.08 1.98 2.34
C GLU A 191 7.79 2.66 1.88
N GLY A 192 7.78 3.99 1.87
CA GLY A 192 6.58 4.77 1.56
C GLY A 192 6.16 4.74 0.09
N ASP A 193 7.11 4.62 -0.82
CA ASP A 193 6.94 4.96 -2.23
C ASP A 193 7.13 3.78 -3.20
N LEU A 194 6.86 2.54 -2.77
CA LEU A 194 7.09 1.34 -3.58
C LEU A 194 6.42 1.41 -4.95
N GLN A 195 5.17 1.87 -5.03
CA GLN A 195 4.43 1.98 -6.29
C GLN A 195 5.06 3.01 -7.23
N LEU A 196 5.53 4.15 -6.69
CA LEU A 196 6.19 5.19 -7.47
C LEU A 196 7.58 4.74 -7.94
N GLN A 197 8.33 4.02 -7.10
CA GLN A 197 9.60 3.40 -7.50
C GLN A 197 9.41 2.37 -8.61
N ALA A 198 8.33 1.58 -8.54
CA ALA A 198 7.96 0.63 -9.58
C ALA A 198 7.67 1.34 -10.91
N LEU A 199 6.86 2.41 -10.87
CA LEU A 199 6.56 3.22 -12.07
C LEU A 199 7.82 3.81 -12.69
N LEU A 200 8.72 4.39 -11.90
CA LEU A 200 9.99 4.91 -12.37
C LEU A 200 10.85 3.83 -13.03
N SER A 201 10.89 2.66 -12.42
CA SER A 201 11.67 1.53 -12.93
C SER A 201 11.14 1.00 -14.25
N LEU A 202 9.83 0.85 -14.40
CA LEU A 202 9.18 0.39 -15.64
C LEU A 202 9.20 1.47 -16.71
N GLY A 203 9.00 2.74 -16.32
CA GLY A 203 9.01 3.88 -17.24
C GLY A 203 10.35 4.12 -17.94
N ALA A 204 11.46 3.86 -17.26
CA ALA A 204 12.79 3.93 -17.85
C ALA A 204 12.94 2.98 -19.06
N GLY A 205 12.26 1.83 -19.03
CA GLY A 205 12.21 0.87 -20.15
C GLY A 205 11.40 1.38 -21.35
N LEU A 206 10.32 2.15 -21.10
CA LEU A 206 9.49 2.71 -22.16
C LEU A 206 10.20 3.84 -22.92
N SER A 207 11.00 4.65 -22.23
CA SER A 207 11.75 5.75 -22.82
C SER A 207 12.88 5.27 -23.73
N SER A 208 13.56 4.17 -23.37
CA SER A 208 14.66 3.61 -24.17
C SER A 208 14.21 2.87 -25.45
N GLY A 209 12.94 2.55 -25.59
CA GLY A 209 12.35 1.93 -26.79
C GLY A 209 11.94 2.92 -27.88
N ARG A 210 11.91 4.23 -27.59
CA ARG A 210 11.51 5.29 -28.55
C ARG A 210 12.64 5.81 -29.43
N ASP A 211 13.89 5.52 -29.07
CA ASP A 211 15.09 5.96 -29.83
C ASP A 211 15.58 4.88 -30.83
N ARG A 212 14.73 3.92 -31.22
CA ARG A 212 15.08 2.90 -32.21
C ARG A 212 14.12 2.87 -33.38
#